data_81b866f198d2aabcc05c757152ee6fe3
#
_entry.id   81b866f198d2aabcc05c757152ee6fe3
#
_cell.length_a   1.000
_cell.length_b   1.000
_cell.length_c   1.000
_cell.angle_alpha   90.00
_cell.angle_beta   90.00
_cell.angle_gamma   90.00
#
_symmetry.space_group_name_H-M   'P 1'
#
loop_
_entity.id
_entity.type
_entity.pdbx_description
1 polymer ?
#
loop_
_entity_poly.entity_id
_entity_poly.type
_entity_poly.pdbx_seq_one_letter_code
_entity_poly.pdbx_strand_id
1 'polypeptide(L)'
;ELPLNVSRSFLQNDRDVSKISKHIVKKVADKLKSLYNTERESYDKFWDDIQVFIKFGCLKDDKFYDKIKDVILYKTIDGRHINLKEYLADNQDKTIYYVTDENQQAQYIKQFKENGLNALILDNSLDTPFMGLIEYVENMDKNPENQEEILKFARIDSDISKVLNSDDDEDKADDEKIISLFQDILGQKLASYKVESFKDSNLSAMVVVDEQSIRMAHMKDQFQAMGLEGLNFDEQQGLLINRKSPIIKKLVDFADQADKKDMVELMCQQIADLAMLSNKELKPDQLNDYIDRTNKLMAMIVELEK
;
A
#
# COMPACT_ATOMS: atom_id res chain seq x y z
N GLU A 1 28.23 -35.58 21.01
CA GLU A 1 28.61 -35.67 19.59
C GLU A 1 27.32 -35.67 18.77
N LEU A 2 27.18 -34.71 17.86
CA LEU A 2 26.07 -34.66 16.91
C LEU A 2 26.45 -35.53 15.72
N PRO A 3 25.60 -36.48 15.28
CA PRO A 3 25.85 -37.25 14.07
C PRO A 3 25.79 -36.30 12.86
N LEU A 4 26.95 -35.94 12.35
CA LEU A 4 27.09 -35.14 11.13
C LEU A 4 27.08 -36.07 9.93
N ASN A 5 25.98 -36.10 9.21
CA ASN A 5 25.94 -36.74 7.91
C ASN A 5 26.31 -35.70 6.85
N VAL A 6 27.46 -35.87 6.23
CA VAL A 6 28.06 -34.93 5.25
C VAL A 6 27.35 -35.07 3.91
N SER A 7 26.18 -34.48 3.80
CA SER A 7 25.65 -34.01 2.53
C SER A 7 25.78 -32.49 2.51
N ARG A 8 26.42 -31.94 1.52
CA ARG A 8 27.03 -30.60 1.42
C ARG A 8 26.16 -29.36 1.72
N SER A 9 24.93 -29.47 2.23
CA SER A 9 24.06 -28.31 2.41
C SER A 9 22.98 -28.41 3.51
N PHE A 10 22.69 -29.57 4.10
CA PHE A 10 21.62 -29.69 5.10
C PHE A 10 22.03 -30.60 6.27
N LEU A 11 21.86 -30.09 7.50
CA LEU A 11 21.71 -30.95 8.67
C LEU A 11 20.47 -31.84 8.46
N GLN A 12 20.64 -33.15 8.46
CA GLN A 12 19.51 -34.08 8.37
C GLN A 12 18.53 -33.81 9.51
N ASN A 13 17.25 -34.03 9.20
CA ASN A 13 16.13 -33.81 10.11
C ASN A 13 16.13 -34.92 11.20
N ASP A 14 17.14 -34.88 12.07
CA ASP A 14 17.29 -35.77 13.20
C ASP A 14 16.53 -35.23 14.40
N ARG A 15 16.00 -36.12 15.25
CA ARG A 15 15.29 -35.76 16.48
C ARG A 15 16.11 -34.84 17.39
N ASP A 16 17.41 -35.02 17.42
CA ASP A 16 18.29 -34.21 18.28
C ASP A 16 18.53 -32.82 17.70
N VAL A 17 18.65 -32.69 16.39
CA VAL A 17 18.67 -31.39 15.69
C VAL A 17 17.39 -30.62 15.94
N SER A 18 16.22 -31.29 15.86
CA SER A 18 14.93 -30.66 16.15
C SER A 18 14.81 -30.18 17.62
N LYS A 19 15.30 -30.96 18.58
CA LYS A 19 15.30 -30.56 20.01
C LYS A 19 16.20 -29.34 20.25
N ILE A 20 17.40 -29.36 19.68
CA ILE A 20 18.37 -28.25 19.80
C ILE A 20 17.81 -27.00 19.17
N SER A 21 17.23 -27.10 17.94
CA SER A 21 16.57 -25.99 17.26
C SER A 21 15.47 -25.37 18.12
N LYS A 22 14.57 -26.18 18.69
CA LYS A 22 13.50 -25.71 19.59
C LYS A 22 14.07 -25.01 20.84
N HIS A 23 15.17 -25.53 21.39
CA HIS A 23 15.82 -24.90 22.54
C HIS A 23 16.43 -23.54 22.19
N ILE A 24 17.11 -23.44 21.04
CA ILE A 24 17.68 -22.20 20.53
C ILE A 24 16.57 -21.17 20.29
N VAL A 25 15.52 -21.55 19.55
CA VAL A 25 14.35 -20.70 19.27
C VAL A 25 13.75 -20.14 20.56
N LYS A 26 13.59 -20.99 21.59
CA LYS A 26 13.11 -20.55 22.91
C LYS A 26 14.04 -19.51 23.52
N LYS A 27 15.36 -19.76 23.53
CA LYS A 27 16.36 -18.84 24.10
C LYS A 27 16.42 -17.52 23.36
N VAL A 28 16.30 -17.54 22.02
CA VAL A 28 16.22 -16.33 21.19
C VAL A 28 14.97 -15.53 21.56
N ALA A 29 13.78 -16.18 21.63
CA ALA A 29 12.55 -15.51 22.04
C ALA A 29 12.66 -14.87 23.44
N ASP A 30 13.20 -15.60 24.43
CA ASP A 30 13.40 -15.11 25.79
C ASP A 30 14.36 -13.90 25.80
N LYS A 31 15.44 -13.94 25.00
CA LYS A 31 16.40 -12.83 24.90
C LYS A 31 15.79 -11.59 24.22
N LEU A 32 15.04 -11.77 23.14
CA LEU A 32 14.35 -10.66 22.45
C LEU A 32 13.36 -9.96 23.42
N LYS A 33 12.55 -10.72 24.15
CA LYS A 33 11.63 -10.17 25.17
C LYS A 33 12.38 -9.43 26.27
N SER A 34 13.50 -10.00 26.75
CA SER A 34 14.32 -9.35 27.76
C SER A 34 14.84 -8.01 27.25
N LEU A 35 15.45 -7.96 26.06
CA LEU A 35 15.99 -6.73 25.48
C LEU A 35 14.89 -5.68 25.25
N TYR A 36 13.75 -6.08 24.72
CA TYR A 36 12.60 -5.20 24.54
C TYR A 36 12.15 -4.54 25.84
N ASN A 37 12.10 -5.30 26.95
CA ASN A 37 11.61 -4.80 28.23
C ASN A 37 12.65 -4.02 29.04
N THR A 38 13.95 -4.33 28.91
CA THR A 38 15.00 -3.76 29.76
C THR A 38 15.91 -2.78 29.05
N GLU A 39 16.00 -2.84 27.72
CA GLU A 39 16.96 -2.07 26.91
C GLU A 39 16.29 -1.59 25.60
N ARG A 40 15.07 -1.00 25.70
CA ARG A 40 14.23 -0.64 24.56
C ARG A 40 14.97 0.22 23.51
N GLU A 41 15.70 1.24 23.92
CA GLU A 41 16.44 2.11 22.98
C GLU A 41 17.50 1.35 22.16
N SER A 42 18.19 0.40 22.81
CA SER A 42 19.15 -0.46 22.12
C SER A 42 18.44 -1.44 21.19
N TYR A 43 17.32 -2.00 21.64
CA TYR A 43 16.50 -2.92 20.84
C TYR A 43 15.98 -2.25 19.56
N ASP A 44 15.48 -1.02 19.66
CA ASP A 44 14.99 -0.24 18.51
C ASP A 44 16.11 0.01 17.48
N LYS A 45 17.32 0.34 17.95
CA LYS A 45 18.48 0.60 17.07
C LYS A 45 18.96 -0.64 16.29
N PHE A 46 18.86 -1.82 16.90
CA PHE A 46 19.30 -3.07 16.27
C PHE A 46 18.19 -3.77 15.50
N TRP A 47 16.95 -3.31 15.64
CA TRP A 47 15.81 -3.99 15.04
C TRP A 47 15.92 -4.08 13.53
N ASP A 48 16.31 -3.01 12.86
CA ASP A 48 16.41 -2.98 11.39
C ASP A 48 17.42 -4.02 10.86
N ASP A 49 18.48 -4.31 11.63
CA ASP A 49 19.49 -5.31 11.26
C ASP A 49 19.00 -6.75 11.43
N ILE A 50 18.10 -7.02 12.37
CA ILE A 50 17.69 -8.39 12.73
C ILE A 50 16.28 -8.76 12.26
N GLN A 51 15.42 -7.79 11.92
CA GLN A 51 14.01 -8.02 11.62
C GLN A 51 13.78 -9.08 10.53
N VAL A 52 14.61 -9.10 9.49
CA VAL A 52 14.50 -10.05 8.37
C VAL A 52 14.66 -11.50 8.87
N PHE A 53 15.63 -11.76 9.74
CA PHE A 53 15.85 -13.08 10.31
C PHE A 53 14.72 -13.48 11.27
N ILE A 54 14.20 -12.52 12.03
CA ILE A 54 13.09 -12.75 12.96
C ILE A 54 11.80 -13.05 12.18
N LYS A 55 11.46 -12.25 11.18
CA LYS A 55 10.31 -12.48 10.30
C LYS A 55 10.40 -13.85 9.61
N PHE A 56 11.57 -14.18 9.07
CA PHE A 56 11.82 -15.51 8.48
C PHE A 56 11.61 -16.64 9.49
N GLY A 57 12.11 -16.48 10.72
CA GLY A 57 11.90 -17.44 11.80
C GLY A 57 10.42 -17.66 12.12
N CYS A 58 9.64 -16.59 12.16
CA CYS A 58 8.19 -16.65 12.38
C CYS A 58 7.46 -17.38 11.24
N LEU A 59 7.86 -17.13 9.99
CA LEU A 59 7.30 -17.83 8.82
C LEU A 59 7.61 -19.35 8.80
N LYS A 60 8.63 -19.79 9.55
CA LYS A 60 9.01 -21.21 9.68
C LYS A 60 8.43 -21.90 10.90
N ASP A 61 8.06 -21.15 11.94
CA ASP A 61 7.54 -21.69 13.19
C ASP A 61 6.51 -20.74 13.82
N ASP A 62 5.23 -21.02 13.64
CA ASP A 62 4.11 -20.24 14.18
C ASP A 62 4.21 -20.08 15.71
N LYS A 63 4.76 -21.11 16.40
CA LYS A 63 4.98 -21.04 17.85
C LYS A 63 6.08 -20.06 18.24
N PHE A 64 7.00 -19.77 17.34
CA PHE A 64 7.97 -18.71 17.54
C PHE A 64 7.28 -17.34 17.41
N TYR A 65 6.45 -17.15 16.38
CA TYR A 65 5.63 -15.95 16.24
C TYR A 65 4.78 -15.70 17.51
N ASP A 66 4.01 -16.68 17.97
CA ASP A 66 3.19 -16.54 19.17
C ASP A 66 3.97 -16.08 20.40
N LYS A 67 5.23 -16.51 20.51
CA LYS A 67 6.07 -16.10 21.63
C LYS A 67 6.55 -14.68 21.56
N ILE A 68 6.82 -14.14 20.35
CA ILE A 68 7.51 -12.86 20.22
C ILE A 68 6.66 -11.77 19.57
N LYS A 69 5.42 -12.05 19.14
CA LYS A 69 4.56 -11.10 18.43
C LYS A 69 4.42 -9.72 19.12
N ASP A 70 4.45 -9.71 20.46
CA ASP A 70 4.34 -8.48 21.26
C ASP A 70 5.63 -7.65 21.29
N VAL A 71 6.75 -8.20 20.83
CA VAL A 71 8.06 -7.52 20.79
C VAL A 71 8.62 -7.35 19.37
N ILE A 72 7.87 -7.76 18.37
CA ILE A 72 8.17 -7.46 16.97
C ILE A 72 7.89 -5.98 16.74
N LEU A 73 8.87 -5.27 16.20
CA LEU A 73 8.74 -3.85 15.89
C LEU A 73 8.53 -3.63 14.39
N TYR A 74 7.91 -2.52 14.10
CA TYR A 74 7.68 -2.02 12.76
C TYR A 74 8.05 -0.55 12.73
N LYS A 75 8.85 -0.17 11.74
CA LYS A 75 9.13 1.23 11.47
C LYS A 75 7.89 1.89 10.89
N THR A 76 7.59 3.09 11.32
CA THR A 76 6.43 3.86 10.89
C THR A 76 6.86 5.05 10.03
N ILE A 77 5.91 5.61 9.26
CA ILE A 77 6.17 6.79 8.42
C ILE A 77 6.56 8.04 9.20
N ASP A 78 6.28 8.10 10.52
CA ASP A 78 6.77 9.17 11.41
C ASP A 78 8.14 8.86 12.03
N GLY A 79 8.76 7.73 11.67
CA GLY A 79 10.11 7.34 12.06
C GLY A 79 10.22 6.62 13.40
N ARG A 80 9.11 6.28 14.06
CA ARG A 80 9.11 5.49 15.30
C ARG A 80 9.19 3.99 15.01
N HIS A 81 9.69 3.22 15.98
CA HIS A 81 9.57 1.77 16.01
C HIS A 81 8.51 1.36 17.05
N ILE A 82 7.42 0.77 16.58
CA ILE A 82 6.29 0.37 17.41
C ILE A 82 5.88 -1.08 17.13
N ASN A 83 5.27 -1.75 18.10
CA ASN A 83 4.65 -3.05 17.87
C ASN A 83 3.20 -2.91 17.39
N LEU A 84 2.59 -4.02 16.95
CA LEU A 84 1.21 -3.98 16.43
C LEU A 84 0.17 -3.57 17.47
N LYS A 85 0.40 -3.85 18.76
CA LYS A 85 -0.52 -3.41 19.82
C LYS A 85 -0.48 -1.90 20.00
N GLU A 86 0.73 -1.32 19.98
CA GLU A 86 0.93 0.13 20.02
C GLU A 86 0.29 0.79 18.79
N TYR A 87 0.49 0.21 17.58
CA TYR A 87 -0.14 0.71 16.36
C TYR A 87 -1.67 0.70 16.42
N LEU A 88 -2.27 -0.42 16.85
CA LEU A 88 -3.73 -0.58 16.94
C LEU A 88 -4.36 0.21 18.09
N ALA A 89 -3.59 0.59 19.11
CA ALA A 89 -4.08 1.47 20.17
C ALA A 89 -4.29 2.91 19.69
N ASP A 90 -3.47 3.36 18.74
CA ASP A 90 -3.56 4.70 18.14
C ASP A 90 -4.61 4.75 17.01
N ASN A 91 -5.12 3.60 16.53
CA ASN A 91 -6.07 3.51 15.43
C ASN A 91 -7.41 2.90 15.87
N GLN A 92 -8.51 3.49 15.43
CA GLN A 92 -9.85 3.06 15.84
C GLN A 92 -10.33 1.77 15.16
N ASP A 93 -9.80 1.46 13.97
CA ASP A 93 -10.16 0.27 13.22
C ASP A 93 -9.04 -0.80 13.26
N LYS A 94 -9.34 -2.01 12.75
CA LYS A 94 -8.39 -3.13 12.69
C LYS A 94 -7.58 -3.16 11.40
N THR A 95 -7.57 -2.07 10.65
CA THR A 95 -6.78 -1.93 9.43
C THR A 95 -5.37 -1.44 9.76
N ILE A 96 -4.37 -2.19 9.36
CA ILE A 96 -2.96 -1.81 9.46
C ILE A 96 -2.53 -1.28 8.10
N TYR A 97 -2.33 0.03 8.02
CA TYR A 97 -1.84 0.65 6.80
C TYR A 97 -0.34 0.45 6.66
N TYR A 98 0.10 0.23 5.41
CA TYR A 98 1.52 0.05 5.13
C TYR A 98 1.99 0.73 3.84
N VAL A 99 3.31 0.97 3.79
CA VAL A 99 4.06 1.57 2.69
C VAL A 99 5.12 0.58 2.23
N THR A 100 5.29 0.41 0.94
CA THR A 100 6.33 -0.44 0.34
C THR A 100 7.48 0.36 -0.26
N ASP A 101 7.24 1.61 -0.64
CA ASP A 101 8.24 2.53 -1.18
C ASP A 101 7.91 3.97 -0.76
N GLU A 102 8.71 4.53 0.14
CA GLU A 102 8.48 5.87 0.68
C GLU A 102 8.58 6.97 -0.40
N ASN A 103 9.37 6.77 -1.45
CA ASN A 103 9.54 7.75 -2.52
C ASN A 103 8.35 7.72 -3.47
N GLN A 104 7.96 6.54 -3.96
CA GLN A 104 6.82 6.39 -4.86
C GLN A 104 5.50 6.76 -4.18
N GLN A 105 5.36 6.46 -2.89
CA GLN A 105 4.15 6.69 -2.13
C GLN A 105 4.18 8.01 -1.32
N ALA A 106 5.11 8.92 -1.61
CA ALA A 106 5.32 10.15 -0.84
C ALA A 106 4.06 11.02 -0.72
N GLN A 107 3.24 11.10 -1.77
CA GLN A 107 2.01 11.88 -1.75
C GLN A 107 0.96 11.28 -0.81
N TYR A 108 0.84 9.95 -0.79
CA TYR A 108 -0.05 9.23 0.13
C TYR A 108 0.42 9.36 1.58
N ILE A 109 1.73 9.24 1.81
CA ILE A 109 2.35 9.48 3.13
C ILE A 109 2.03 10.88 3.63
N LYS A 110 2.14 11.89 2.76
CA LYS A 110 1.79 13.27 3.10
C LYS A 110 0.33 13.37 3.55
N GLN A 111 -0.61 12.78 2.79
CA GLN A 111 -2.03 12.79 3.13
C GLN A 111 -2.31 12.09 4.47
N PHE A 112 -1.66 10.95 4.73
CA PHE A 112 -1.78 10.24 6.01
C PHE A 112 -1.34 11.12 7.17
N LYS A 113 -0.15 11.74 7.07
CA LYS A 113 0.41 12.64 8.11
C LYS A 113 -0.49 13.84 8.37
N GLU A 114 -0.99 14.50 7.33
CA GLU A 114 -1.88 15.65 7.42
C GLU A 114 -3.22 15.32 8.09
N ASN A 115 -3.65 14.06 8.00
CA ASN A 115 -4.86 13.55 8.67
C ASN A 115 -4.58 12.89 10.03
N GLY A 116 -3.36 12.99 10.55
CA GLY A 116 -2.98 12.44 11.84
C GLY A 116 -2.95 10.89 11.87
N LEU A 117 -2.87 10.26 10.71
CA LEU A 117 -2.79 8.82 10.55
C LEU A 117 -1.34 8.36 10.38
N ASN A 118 -1.08 7.09 10.71
CA ASN A 118 0.22 6.48 10.61
C ASN A 118 0.16 5.22 9.74
N ALA A 119 1.31 4.80 9.19
CA ALA A 119 1.45 3.57 8.43
C ALA A 119 2.79 2.91 8.75
N LEU A 120 2.86 1.59 8.58
CA LEU A 120 4.08 0.81 8.74
C LEU A 120 4.89 0.84 7.45
N ILE A 121 6.22 0.85 7.55
CA ILE A 121 7.11 0.68 6.39
C ILE A 121 7.42 -0.80 6.27
N LEU A 122 6.95 -1.41 5.19
CA LEU A 122 7.08 -2.84 4.87
C LEU A 122 7.69 -2.97 3.46
N ASP A 123 8.98 -2.73 3.37
CA ASP A 123 9.74 -2.61 2.11
C ASP A 123 10.55 -3.87 1.76
N ASN A 124 10.42 -4.94 2.55
CA ASN A 124 11.14 -6.19 2.36
C ASN A 124 10.27 -7.26 1.69
N SER A 125 10.87 -8.11 0.86
CA SER A 125 10.17 -9.22 0.20
C SER A 125 9.52 -10.24 1.16
N LEU A 126 9.99 -10.33 2.41
CA LEU A 126 9.39 -11.18 3.43
C LEU A 126 8.13 -10.56 4.07
N ASP A 127 7.88 -9.27 3.87
CA ASP A 127 6.77 -8.60 4.54
C ASP A 127 5.41 -9.08 4.02
N THR A 128 5.28 -9.32 2.70
CA THR A 128 4.02 -9.84 2.13
C THR A 128 3.61 -11.20 2.72
N PRO A 129 4.45 -12.25 2.73
CA PRO A 129 4.09 -13.51 3.39
C PRO A 129 3.95 -13.33 4.92
N PHE A 130 4.68 -12.41 5.53
CA PHE A 130 4.59 -12.15 6.97
C PHE A 130 3.27 -11.48 7.36
N MET A 131 2.77 -10.53 6.58
CA MET A 131 1.41 -9.97 6.73
C MET A 131 0.35 -11.07 6.66
N GLY A 132 0.47 -11.99 5.70
CA GLY A 132 -0.44 -13.13 5.58
C GLY A 132 -0.43 -14.04 6.81
N LEU A 133 0.74 -14.30 7.41
CA LEU A 133 0.85 -15.04 8.66
C LEU A 133 0.12 -14.32 9.81
N ILE A 134 0.35 -13.01 9.96
CA ILE A 134 -0.28 -12.20 11.00
C ILE A 134 -1.80 -12.23 10.86
N GLU A 135 -2.31 -11.94 9.66
CA GLU A 135 -3.75 -11.96 9.38
C GLU A 135 -4.36 -13.33 9.69
N TYR A 136 -3.68 -14.40 9.29
CA TYR A 136 -4.14 -15.77 9.58
C TYR A 136 -4.22 -16.05 11.08
N VAL A 137 -3.14 -15.78 11.82
CA VAL A 137 -3.08 -16.09 13.26
C VAL A 137 -4.02 -15.20 14.07
N GLU A 138 -4.05 -13.89 13.80
CA GLU A 138 -4.84 -12.94 14.57
C GLU A 138 -6.36 -13.02 14.26
N ASN A 139 -6.75 -13.64 13.14
CA ASN A 139 -8.15 -13.81 12.76
C ASN A 139 -8.66 -15.25 12.93
N MET A 140 -7.82 -16.22 13.36
CA MET A 140 -8.17 -17.64 13.39
C MET A 140 -9.45 -17.94 14.18
N ASP A 141 -9.67 -17.24 15.30
CA ASP A 141 -10.81 -17.45 16.21
C ASP A 141 -11.93 -16.41 16.00
N LYS A 142 -11.84 -15.55 14.96
CA LYS A 142 -12.83 -14.50 14.71
C LYS A 142 -13.90 -14.93 13.71
N ASN A 143 -15.09 -14.34 13.83
CA ASN A 143 -16.16 -14.55 12.86
C ASN A 143 -15.85 -13.78 11.56
N PRO A 144 -15.71 -14.46 10.40
CA PRO A 144 -15.42 -13.80 9.12
C PRO A 144 -16.51 -12.80 8.66
N GLU A 145 -17.73 -12.92 9.15
CA GLU A 145 -18.84 -12.01 8.84
C GLU A 145 -18.72 -10.68 9.57
N ASN A 146 -18.00 -10.65 10.70
CA ASN A 146 -17.77 -9.41 11.46
C ASN A 146 -16.51 -8.69 10.97
N GLN A 147 -16.64 -7.96 9.87
CA GLN A 147 -15.53 -7.27 9.22
C GLN A 147 -14.82 -6.21 10.10
N GLU A 148 -15.51 -5.67 11.11
CA GLU A 148 -14.94 -4.68 12.03
C GLU A 148 -13.90 -5.30 13.00
N GLU A 149 -14.01 -6.60 13.28
CA GLU A 149 -13.09 -7.33 14.14
C GLU A 149 -11.91 -7.95 13.39
N ILE A 150 -12.00 -8.04 12.06
CA ILE A 150 -10.98 -8.67 11.23
C ILE A 150 -9.77 -7.74 11.08
N LEU A 151 -8.61 -8.22 11.54
CA LEU A 151 -7.36 -7.54 11.30
C LEU A 151 -6.94 -7.75 9.84
N LYS A 152 -6.65 -6.65 9.15
CA LYS A 152 -6.19 -6.68 7.76
C LYS A 152 -5.10 -5.65 7.52
N PHE A 153 -4.23 -5.96 6.59
CA PHE A 153 -3.28 -4.99 6.06
C PHE A 153 -3.85 -4.36 4.79
N ALA A 154 -3.62 -3.06 4.64
CA ALA A 154 -3.99 -2.30 3.45
C ALA A 154 -2.84 -1.35 3.08
N ARG A 155 -2.37 -1.42 1.83
CA ARG A 155 -1.38 -0.45 1.35
C ARG A 155 -2.02 0.95 1.33
N ILE A 156 -1.27 2.00 1.66
CA ILE A 156 -1.82 3.36 1.81
C ILE A 156 -2.52 3.89 0.56
N ASP A 157 -2.25 3.34 -0.60
CA ASP A 157 -2.90 3.67 -1.87
C ASP A 157 -4.03 2.70 -2.25
N SER A 158 -4.32 1.68 -1.43
CA SER A 158 -5.44 0.76 -1.68
C SER A 158 -6.75 1.19 -1.04
N ASP A 159 -6.71 1.84 0.12
CA ASP A 159 -7.91 2.29 0.86
C ASP A 159 -7.73 3.72 1.40
N ILE A 160 -7.47 4.65 0.49
CA ILE A 160 -7.26 6.05 0.85
C ILE A 160 -8.57 6.84 0.98
N SER A 161 -9.70 6.31 0.51
CA SER A 161 -10.99 7.01 0.56
C SER A 161 -11.39 7.40 1.98
N LYS A 162 -11.15 6.54 2.98
CA LYS A 162 -11.40 6.86 4.41
C LYS A 162 -10.55 8.02 4.93
N VAL A 163 -9.37 8.23 4.33
CA VAL A 163 -8.41 9.25 4.73
C VAL A 163 -8.76 10.60 4.09
N LEU A 164 -9.19 10.56 2.84
CA LEU A 164 -9.43 11.75 2.03
C LEU A 164 -10.80 12.36 2.25
N ASN A 165 -11.80 11.53 2.63
CA ASN A 165 -13.17 11.98 2.71
C ASN A 165 -13.35 13.11 3.72
N SER A 166 -13.97 14.20 3.28
CA SER A 166 -14.56 15.18 4.16
C SER A 166 -15.96 14.68 4.53
N ASP A 167 -16.34 14.81 5.80
CA ASP A 167 -17.67 14.46 6.33
C ASP A 167 -18.82 15.34 5.77
N ASP A 168 -18.53 16.21 4.79
CA ASP A 168 -19.51 17.07 4.19
C ASP A 168 -20.38 16.28 3.20
N ASP A 169 -21.67 16.27 3.45
CA ASP A 169 -22.72 15.81 2.54
C ASP A 169 -22.83 16.77 1.34
N GLU A 170 -21.82 16.77 0.45
CA GLU A 170 -21.86 17.56 -0.76
C GLU A 170 -22.76 16.93 -1.83
N ASP A 171 -23.34 17.81 -2.64
CA ASP A 171 -24.17 17.44 -3.76
C ASP A 171 -23.43 16.50 -4.75
N LYS A 172 -23.91 15.27 -4.86
CA LYS A 172 -23.38 14.21 -5.75
C LYS A 172 -23.97 14.29 -7.15
N ALA A 173 -24.70 15.37 -7.48
CA ALA A 173 -25.43 15.50 -8.74
C ALA A 173 -24.55 15.35 -9.99
N ASP A 174 -23.29 15.73 -9.92
CA ASP A 174 -22.34 15.67 -11.04
C ASP A 174 -21.46 14.41 -11.05
N ASP A 175 -21.54 13.53 -10.05
CA ASP A 175 -20.65 12.36 -9.96
C ASP A 175 -20.71 11.45 -11.20
N GLU A 176 -21.91 11.14 -11.67
CA GLU A 176 -22.10 10.30 -12.84
C GLU A 176 -21.54 10.98 -14.11
N LYS A 177 -21.66 12.29 -14.23
CA LYS A 177 -21.09 13.06 -15.35
C LYS A 177 -19.57 13.03 -15.30
N ILE A 178 -18.96 13.23 -14.14
CA ILE A 178 -17.52 13.17 -13.95
C ILE A 178 -17.00 11.79 -14.31
N ILE A 179 -17.62 10.73 -13.80
CA ILE A 179 -17.23 9.35 -14.09
C ILE A 179 -17.31 9.07 -15.60
N SER A 180 -18.45 9.39 -16.24
CA SER A 180 -18.65 9.16 -17.67
C SER A 180 -17.63 9.94 -18.51
N LEU A 181 -17.35 11.19 -18.15
CA LEU A 181 -16.38 12.03 -18.86
C LEU A 181 -14.97 11.39 -18.85
N PHE A 182 -14.50 10.94 -17.71
CA PHE A 182 -13.20 10.29 -17.60
C PHE A 182 -13.19 8.90 -18.26
N GLN A 183 -14.26 8.13 -18.16
CA GLN A 183 -14.39 6.83 -18.82
C GLN A 183 -14.39 6.94 -20.34
N ASP A 184 -15.10 7.92 -20.90
CA ASP A 184 -15.17 8.12 -22.35
C ASP A 184 -13.80 8.52 -22.94
N ILE A 185 -13.03 9.31 -22.20
CA ILE A 185 -11.73 9.82 -22.66
C ILE A 185 -10.60 8.80 -22.41
N LEU A 186 -10.55 8.19 -21.23
CA LEU A 186 -9.46 7.29 -20.82
C LEU A 186 -9.73 5.83 -21.18
N GLY A 187 -10.98 5.46 -21.43
CA GLY A 187 -11.38 4.10 -21.77
C GLY A 187 -11.05 3.09 -20.67
N GLN A 188 -10.49 1.95 -21.10
CA GLN A 188 -10.12 0.84 -20.20
C GLN A 188 -8.66 0.93 -19.68
N LYS A 189 -8.03 2.11 -19.73
CA LYS A 189 -6.68 2.29 -19.20
C LYS A 189 -6.61 2.03 -17.68
N LEU A 190 -7.72 2.27 -16.98
CA LEU A 190 -7.87 2.06 -15.54
C LEU A 190 -9.05 1.12 -15.27
N ALA A 191 -8.93 0.34 -14.19
CA ALA A 191 -9.92 -0.68 -13.85
C ALA A 191 -11.22 -0.08 -13.27
N SER A 192 -11.15 1.10 -12.66
CA SER A 192 -12.32 1.76 -12.05
C SER A 192 -12.16 3.27 -11.98
N TYR A 193 -13.31 3.97 -11.93
CA TYR A 193 -13.41 5.41 -11.73
C TYR A 193 -14.39 5.69 -10.60
N LYS A 194 -13.97 6.49 -9.61
CA LYS A 194 -14.80 6.88 -8.47
C LYS A 194 -14.66 8.36 -8.19
N VAL A 195 -15.70 8.98 -7.64
CA VAL A 195 -15.71 10.39 -7.24
C VAL A 195 -15.89 10.49 -5.74
N GLU A 196 -15.02 11.27 -5.09
CA GLU A 196 -15.04 11.50 -3.66
C GLU A 196 -14.73 12.98 -3.36
N SER A 197 -15.08 13.44 -2.15
CA SER A 197 -14.77 14.78 -1.68
C SER A 197 -13.48 14.77 -0.88
N PHE A 198 -12.39 15.29 -1.42
CA PHE A 198 -11.12 15.38 -0.69
C PHE A 198 -11.09 16.62 0.22
N LYS A 199 -10.38 16.52 1.34
CA LYS A 199 -10.11 17.66 2.22
C LYS A 199 -9.25 18.72 1.52
N ASP A 200 -8.26 18.29 0.72
CA ASP A 200 -7.46 19.18 -0.14
C ASP A 200 -8.13 19.37 -1.51
N SER A 201 -8.73 20.53 -1.72
CA SER A 201 -9.38 20.86 -2.99
C SER A 201 -8.40 21.09 -4.16
N ASN A 202 -7.11 21.31 -3.89
CA ASN A 202 -6.10 21.49 -4.95
C ASN A 202 -5.72 20.17 -5.62
N LEU A 203 -5.96 19.05 -4.95
CA LEU A 203 -5.71 17.73 -5.50
C LEU A 203 -6.89 17.30 -6.37
N SER A 204 -6.67 17.13 -7.68
CA SER A 204 -7.76 16.80 -8.63
C SER A 204 -8.11 15.33 -8.68
N ALA A 205 -7.11 14.44 -8.56
CA ALA A 205 -7.32 13.00 -8.55
C ALA A 205 -6.14 12.28 -7.90
N MET A 206 -6.38 11.04 -7.47
CA MET A 206 -5.37 10.09 -7.00
C MET A 206 -5.63 8.71 -7.62
N VAL A 207 -4.57 7.92 -7.77
CA VAL A 207 -4.70 6.49 -8.11
C VAL A 207 -5.04 5.71 -6.86
N VAL A 208 -5.92 4.73 -6.98
CA VAL A 208 -6.16 3.69 -5.98
C VAL A 208 -5.82 2.34 -6.59
N VAL A 209 -5.26 1.44 -5.79
CA VAL A 209 -4.82 0.14 -6.28
C VAL A 209 -5.55 -0.95 -5.50
N ASP A 210 -6.01 -2.00 -6.18
CA ASP A 210 -6.65 -3.11 -5.49
C ASP A 210 -5.65 -3.90 -4.65
N GLU A 211 -5.89 -4.04 -3.34
CA GLU A 211 -4.99 -4.73 -2.39
C GLU A 211 -4.72 -6.19 -2.79
N GLN A 212 -5.72 -6.90 -3.30
CA GLN A 212 -5.52 -8.28 -3.74
C GLN A 212 -4.61 -8.34 -4.97
N SER A 213 -4.78 -7.41 -5.91
CA SER A 213 -3.92 -7.32 -7.08
C SER A 213 -2.47 -6.98 -6.72
N ILE A 214 -2.25 -6.12 -5.71
CA ILE A 214 -0.93 -5.82 -5.15
C ILE A 214 -0.25 -7.11 -4.66
N ARG A 215 -0.95 -7.88 -3.83
CA ARG A 215 -0.42 -9.12 -3.25
C ARG A 215 -0.15 -10.18 -4.33
N MET A 216 -1.02 -10.27 -5.33
CA MET A 216 -0.80 -11.17 -6.48
C MET A 216 0.41 -10.74 -7.30
N ALA A 217 0.60 -9.45 -7.54
CA ALA A 217 1.76 -8.93 -8.26
C ALA A 217 3.08 -9.25 -7.52
N HIS A 218 3.11 -9.14 -6.19
CA HIS A 218 4.27 -9.52 -5.38
C HIS A 218 4.58 -11.03 -5.41
N MET A 219 3.60 -11.88 -5.71
CA MET A 219 3.77 -13.33 -5.82
C MET A 219 4.03 -13.80 -7.26
N LYS A 220 4.12 -12.89 -8.21
CA LYS A 220 4.27 -13.16 -9.65
C LYS A 220 5.37 -14.18 -9.96
N ASP A 221 6.56 -13.98 -9.41
CA ASP A 221 7.71 -14.87 -9.66
C ASP A 221 7.47 -16.29 -9.13
N GLN A 222 6.75 -16.42 -8.01
CA GLN A 222 6.39 -17.73 -7.46
C GLN A 222 5.36 -18.44 -8.34
N PHE A 223 4.36 -17.73 -8.84
CA PHE A 223 3.36 -18.28 -9.76
C PHE A 223 3.97 -18.69 -11.09
N GLN A 224 4.90 -17.90 -11.64
CA GLN A 224 5.65 -18.26 -12.86
C GLN A 224 6.50 -19.52 -12.64
N ALA A 225 7.16 -19.66 -11.50
CA ALA A 225 7.92 -20.85 -11.15
C ALA A 225 7.05 -22.11 -11.02
N MET A 226 5.74 -21.96 -10.73
CA MET A 226 4.75 -23.03 -10.69
C MET A 226 4.13 -23.35 -12.07
N GLY A 227 4.58 -22.69 -13.15
CA GLY A 227 4.04 -22.89 -14.48
C GLY A 227 2.70 -22.22 -14.76
N LEU A 228 2.30 -21.26 -13.94
CA LEU A 228 1.11 -20.44 -14.12
C LEU A 228 1.42 -19.22 -15.00
N GLU A 229 1.97 -19.47 -16.17
CA GLU A 229 2.23 -18.45 -17.18
C GLU A 229 0.94 -17.99 -17.83
N GLY A 230 0.83 -16.67 -18.12
CA GLY A 230 -0.31 -16.08 -18.83
C GLY A 230 -1.42 -15.53 -17.94
N LEU A 231 -1.32 -15.63 -16.62
CA LEU A 231 -2.16 -14.87 -15.70
C LEU A 231 -1.72 -13.40 -15.64
N ASN A 232 -2.69 -12.50 -15.59
CA ASN A 232 -2.39 -11.08 -15.37
C ASN A 232 -2.09 -10.87 -13.88
N PHE A 233 -0.83 -10.53 -13.58
CA PHE A 233 -0.35 -10.21 -12.23
C PHE A 233 -0.12 -8.70 -12.06
N ASP A 234 -0.59 -7.87 -13.00
CA ASP A 234 -0.44 -6.42 -12.89
C ASP A 234 -1.39 -5.87 -11.83
N GLU A 235 -0.93 -4.87 -11.10
CA GLU A 235 -1.76 -4.14 -10.14
C GLU A 235 -2.94 -3.49 -10.86
N GLN A 236 -4.15 -3.72 -10.36
CA GLN A 236 -5.37 -3.10 -10.88
C GLN A 236 -5.51 -1.71 -10.29
N GLN A 237 -5.35 -0.70 -11.14
CA GLN A 237 -5.41 0.70 -10.78
C GLN A 237 -6.78 1.30 -11.10
N GLY A 238 -7.33 2.06 -10.17
CA GLY A 238 -8.50 2.91 -10.36
C GLY A 238 -8.14 4.39 -10.20
N LEU A 239 -9.00 5.27 -10.66
CA LEU A 239 -8.89 6.71 -10.48
C LEU A 239 -9.93 7.20 -9.47
N LEU A 240 -9.47 7.82 -8.42
CA LEU A 240 -10.28 8.51 -7.44
C LEU A 240 -10.25 10.00 -7.75
N ILE A 241 -11.37 10.58 -8.15
CA ILE A 241 -11.49 11.95 -8.66
C ILE A 241 -12.09 12.84 -7.57
N ASN A 242 -11.50 14.00 -7.37
CA ASN A 242 -11.92 14.93 -6.32
C ASN A 242 -13.04 15.85 -6.80
N ARG A 243 -14.27 15.64 -6.32
CA ARG A 243 -15.45 16.50 -6.57
C ARG A 243 -15.20 17.97 -6.17
N LYS A 244 -14.42 18.22 -5.11
CA LYS A 244 -14.14 19.57 -4.62
C LYS A 244 -13.11 20.34 -5.46
N SER A 245 -12.38 19.66 -6.34
CA SER A 245 -11.36 20.32 -7.14
C SER A 245 -11.97 21.39 -8.07
N PRO A 246 -11.48 22.63 -8.02
CA PRO A 246 -11.92 23.69 -8.96
C PRO A 246 -11.71 23.31 -10.42
N ILE A 247 -10.66 22.52 -10.69
CA ILE A 247 -10.35 22.04 -12.04
C ILE A 247 -11.42 21.05 -12.51
N ILE A 248 -11.80 20.09 -11.65
CA ILE A 248 -12.83 19.10 -11.98
C ILE A 248 -14.19 19.78 -12.21
N LYS A 249 -14.59 20.69 -11.32
CA LYS A 249 -15.84 21.46 -11.48
C LYS A 249 -15.86 22.20 -12.84
N LYS A 250 -14.75 22.82 -13.19
CA LYS A 250 -14.64 23.56 -14.46
C LYS A 250 -14.65 22.65 -15.69
N LEU A 251 -14.09 21.44 -15.58
CA LEU A 251 -14.15 20.42 -16.64
C LEU A 251 -15.59 20.00 -16.95
N VAL A 252 -16.40 19.80 -15.89
CA VAL A 252 -17.84 19.47 -16.06
C VAL A 252 -18.58 20.60 -16.79
N ASP A 253 -18.31 21.89 -16.43
CA ASP A 253 -18.88 23.03 -17.12
C ASP A 253 -18.49 23.09 -18.61
N PHE A 254 -17.29 22.64 -18.95
CA PHE A 254 -16.76 22.68 -20.32
C PHE A 254 -17.17 21.44 -21.16
N ALA A 255 -17.52 20.34 -20.54
CA ALA A 255 -17.83 19.10 -21.22
C ALA A 255 -18.98 19.23 -22.24
N ASP A 256 -19.94 20.10 -21.94
CA ASP A 256 -21.09 20.36 -22.83
C ASP A 256 -20.81 21.40 -23.92
N GLN A 257 -19.60 21.99 -23.98
CA GLN A 257 -19.21 23.03 -24.94
C GLN A 257 -18.40 22.42 -26.08
N ALA A 258 -18.94 22.41 -27.28
CA ALA A 258 -18.32 21.77 -28.46
C ALA A 258 -16.94 22.36 -28.81
N ASP A 259 -16.74 23.67 -28.59
CA ASP A 259 -15.49 24.39 -28.83
C ASP A 259 -14.40 24.10 -27.78
N LYS A 260 -14.76 23.46 -26.67
CA LYS A 260 -13.83 23.12 -25.56
C LYS A 260 -13.45 21.63 -25.53
N LYS A 261 -14.00 20.83 -26.42
CA LYS A 261 -13.84 19.36 -26.38
C LYS A 261 -12.37 18.91 -26.34
N ASP A 262 -11.53 19.47 -27.21
CA ASP A 262 -10.11 19.10 -27.27
C ASP A 262 -9.36 19.47 -25.97
N MET A 263 -9.70 20.63 -25.39
CA MET A 263 -9.13 21.06 -24.12
C MET A 263 -9.56 20.14 -22.97
N VAL A 264 -10.82 19.76 -22.92
CA VAL A 264 -11.36 18.83 -21.91
C VAL A 264 -10.64 17.48 -21.99
N GLU A 265 -10.47 16.95 -23.20
CA GLU A 265 -9.76 15.69 -23.44
C GLU A 265 -8.31 15.77 -22.94
N LEU A 266 -7.56 16.81 -23.33
CA LEU A 266 -6.19 17.00 -22.88
C LEU A 266 -6.09 17.13 -21.35
N MET A 267 -7.02 17.85 -20.72
CA MET A 267 -7.02 18.04 -19.27
C MET A 267 -7.35 16.75 -18.51
N CYS A 268 -8.33 15.96 -18.94
CA CYS A 268 -8.64 14.68 -18.30
C CYS A 268 -7.46 13.71 -18.37
N GLN A 269 -6.80 13.62 -19.54
CA GLN A 269 -5.58 12.82 -19.70
C GLN A 269 -4.45 13.32 -18.82
N GLN A 270 -4.27 14.65 -18.71
CA GLN A 270 -3.24 15.24 -17.87
C GLN A 270 -3.45 14.98 -16.38
N ILE A 271 -4.70 15.08 -15.91
CA ILE A 271 -5.07 14.78 -14.51
C ILE A 271 -4.80 13.32 -14.18
N ALA A 272 -5.17 12.40 -15.07
CA ALA A 272 -4.94 10.98 -14.89
C ALA A 272 -3.44 10.65 -14.84
N ASP A 273 -2.65 11.21 -15.75
CA ASP A 273 -1.20 10.97 -15.78
C ASP A 273 -0.49 11.60 -14.57
N LEU A 274 -0.94 12.77 -14.09
CA LEU A 274 -0.46 13.34 -12.83
C LEU A 274 -0.75 12.46 -11.62
N ALA A 275 -1.95 11.89 -11.56
CA ALA A 275 -2.33 10.94 -10.51
C ALA A 275 -1.48 9.66 -10.60
N MET A 276 -1.22 9.14 -11.80
CA MET A 276 -0.35 7.98 -12.02
C MET A 276 1.10 8.26 -11.62
N LEU A 277 1.66 9.41 -11.97
CA LEU A 277 3.01 9.83 -11.58
C LEU A 277 3.22 9.86 -10.05
N SER A 278 2.15 10.17 -9.32
CA SER A 278 2.18 10.20 -7.85
C SER A 278 2.23 8.81 -7.22
N ASN A 279 1.91 7.76 -7.98
CA ASN A 279 1.89 6.38 -7.53
C ASN A 279 3.05 5.56 -8.10
N LYS A 280 3.40 5.78 -9.37
CA LYS A 280 4.43 5.00 -10.07
C LYS A 280 5.03 5.81 -11.22
N GLU A 281 6.28 5.54 -11.55
CA GLU A 281 6.94 6.12 -12.72
C GLU A 281 6.18 5.79 -14.01
N LEU A 282 6.00 6.80 -14.87
CA LEU A 282 5.45 6.60 -16.21
C LEU A 282 6.46 5.86 -17.09
N LYS A 283 5.97 4.99 -17.95
CA LYS A 283 6.79 4.39 -19.00
C LYS A 283 7.32 5.49 -19.95
N PRO A 284 8.47 5.31 -20.63
CA PRO A 284 9.06 6.34 -21.47
C PRO A 284 8.10 6.95 -22.51
N ASP A 285 7.29 6.13 -23.15
CA ASP A 285 6.30 6.61 -24.14
C ASP A 285 5.21 7.46 -23.47
N GLN A 286 4.69 7.03 -22.32
CA GLN A 286 3.71 7.77 -21.54
C GLN A 286 4.28 9.11 -21.04
N LEU A 287 5.56 9.13 -20.66
CA LEU A 287 6.24 10.35 -20.23
C LEU A 287 6.36 11.35 -21.38
N ASN A 288 6.70 10.91 -22.59
CA ASN A 288 6.73 11.76 -23.78
C ASN A 288 5.35 12.36 -24.07
N ASP A 289 4.31 11.55 -24.10
CA ASP A 289 2.92 12.00 -24.30
C ASP A 289 2.50 13.02 -23.23
N TYR A 290 2.89 12.78 -21.97
CA TYR A 290 2.66 13.72 -20.85
C TYR A 290 3.33 15.05 -21.07
N ILE A 291 4.60 15.05 -21.50
CA ILE A 291 5.37 16.30 -21.77
C ILE A 291 4.75 17.07 -22.93
N ASP A 292 4.43 16.40 -24.02
CA ASP A 292 3.81 17.02 -25.21
C ASP A 292 2.45 17.64 -24.87
N ARG A 293 1.64 16.94 -24.09
CA ARG A 293 0.34 17.43 -23.62
C ARG A 293 0.49 18.62 -22.68
N THR A 294 1.46 18.57 -21.76
CA THR A 294 1.77 19.70 -20.88
C THR A 294 2.11 20.94 -21.69
N ASN A 295 2.96 20.82 -22.71
CA ASN A 295 3.33 21.94 -23.60
C ASN A 295 2.12 22.49 -24.37
N LYS A 296 1.22 21.63 -24.87
CA LYS A 296 -0.01 22.06 -25.53
C LYS A 296 -0.93 22.85 -24.60
N LEU A 297 -1.14 22.33 -23.36
CA LEU A 297 -1.94 23.03 -22.35
C LEU A 297 -1.36 24.40 -21.98
N MET A 298 -0.03 24.51 -21.81
CA MET A 298 0.63 25.80 -21.57
C MET A 298 0.47 26.77 -22.75
N ALA A 299 0.55 26.27 -24.00
CA ALA A 299 0.32 27.11 -25.17
C ALA A 299 -1.11 27.66 -25.20
N MET A 300 -2.13 26.83 -24.91
CA MET A 300 -3.51 27.29 -24.83
C MET A 300 -3.72 28.36 -23.76
N ILE A 301 -3.06 28.27 -22.59
CA ILE A 301 -3.14 29.28 -21.54
C ILE A 301 -2.59 30.62 -22.04
N VAL A 302 -1.45 30.61 -22.74
CA VAL A 302 -0.83 31.85 -23.29
C VAL A 302 -1.70 32.50 -24.39
N GLU A 303 -2.47 31.69 -25.14
CA GLU A 303 -3.39 32.21 -26.17
C GLU A 303 -4.63 32.87 -25.57
N LEU A 304 -5.07 32.42 -24.38
CA LEU A 304 -6.24 32.99 -23.70
C LEU A 304 -5.99 34.37 -23.08
N GLU A 305 -4.75 34.75 -22.91
CA GLU A 305 -4.36 36.09 -22.40
C GLU A 305 -4.26 37.19 -23.52
N LYS A 306 -4.53 36.84 -24.78
CA LYS A 306 -4.59 37.74 -25.90
C LYS A 306 -6.03 38.19 -26.23
#